data_cf7510e4b41b2a7e001c51dc8714dc20
#
_entry.id   cf7510e4b41b2a7e001c51dc8714dc20
#
_cell.length_a   1.000
_cell.length_b   1.000
_cell.length_c   1.000
_cell.angle_alpha   90.00
_cell.angle_beta   90.00
_cell.angle_gamma   90.00
#
_symmetry.space_group_name_H-M   'P 1'
#
loop_
_entity.id
_entity.type
_entity.pdbx_description
1 polymer ?
#
loop_
_entity_poly.entity_id
_entity_poly.type
_entity_poly.pdbx_seq_one_letter_code
_entity_poly.pdbx_strand_id
1 'polypeptide(L)'
;MLPTACGRFKARLRDDKAITRAARLSLGIACPGHPAGPRCTANDSPLAFVPFALQIHPVPSIERTIQVSWRHQVHFTHGVFNPANPVLRDVLVGGGGATRRKALIVVDEALAKSQPGLERAITDYFATHGDALELVRSPIVIEGGERVKNSYFHVSEIHSQIDRYHIDRHAYLLCVGGGALLDMVGLAASTAHRGIRHVRIPTTTLSQDDSGVGVKNGVNAFGKKNFIGTFCPPFAVINDFQLLATLSARDQRAGYVEAVKVACIRDVEFFNAIERDAEALAGFEPAAMQRLIYRCAELHLNHIATSGDPFEFGSARPLDFGHWAAHKLEQLSEYKLRHGEAVAIGIALDVLYAKKIGLLDAASAERVMVLLEKLGFDLFASELLHTDSDGNLMVLTGLTEFREHLGGELTITLLEAIGRGVEVHEMHLPKVVESIQRLQERHAARARKIVAVAG
;
A
#
# COMPACT_ATOMS: atom_id res chain seq x y z
N MET A 1 18.91 -25.29 -33.12
CA MET A 1 17.76 -25.86 -33.83
C MET A 1 16.85 -26.51 -32.83
N LEU A 2 15.78 -25.85 -32.46
CA LEU A 2 14.64 -26.36 -31.70
C LEU A 2 13.40 -25.65 -32.22
N PRO A 3 12.29 -26.34 -32.51
CA PRO A 3 11.14 -25.72 -33.16
C PRO A 3 10.17 -25.11 -32.13
N THR A 4 9.71 -23.93 -32.51
CA THR A 4 8.61 -23.18 -31.94
C THR A 4 7.27 -23.90 -32.13
N ALA A 5 6.48 -24.00 -31.08
CA ALA A 5 5.04 -24.27 -31.17
C ALA A 5 4.29 -23.26 -30.27
N CYS A 6 3.73 -22.24 -30.93
CA CYS A 6 2.83 -21.27 -30.34
C CYS A 6 1.38 -21.78 -30.52
N GLY A 7 0.72 -22.13 -29.44
CA GLY A 7 -0.69 -22.47 -29.41
C GLY A 7 -1.50 -21.43 -28.64
N ARG A 8 -2.25 -20.59 -29.37
CA ARG A 8 -3.16 -19.60 -28.81
C ARG A 8 -4.39 -20.27 -28.23
N PHE A 9 -4.60 -20.16 -26.93
CA PHE A 9 -5.91 -20.45 -26.31
C PHE A 9 -6.70 -19.13 -26.18
N LYS A 10 -7.73 -18.97 -27.00
CA LYS A 10 -8.84 -18.01 -26.78
C LYS A 10 -10.00 -18.79 -26.19
N ALA A 11 -10.24 -18.63 -24.90
CA ALA A 11 -11.50 -19.04 -24.28
C ALA A 11 -12.44 -17.83 -24.24
N ARG A 12 -13.51 -17.88 -25.04
CA ARG A 12 -14.70 -17.03 -24.90
C ARG A 12 -15.69 -17.77 -24.02
N LEU A 13 -15.99 -17.25 -22.84
CA LEU A 13 -17.18 -17.62 -22.09
C LEU A 13 -18.38 -16.91 -22.70
N ARG A 14 -19.33 -17.64 -23.23
CA ARG A 14 -20.67 -17.20 -23.54
C ARG A 14 -21.67 -18.34 -23.30
N ASP A 15 -22.72 -18.00 -22.56
CA ASP A 15 -24.05 -18.58 -22.48
C ASP A 15 -24.24 -19.91 -21.72
N ASP A 16 -24.97 -19.77 -20.61
CA ASP A 16 -25.54 -20.80 -19.73
C ASP A 16 -26.64 -21.72 -20.39
N LYS A 17 -26.66 -21.83 -21.71
CA LYS A 17 -27.59 -22.72 -22.43
C LYS A 17 -26.96 -23.95 -23.08
N ALA A 18 -25.68 -24.19 -22.87
CA ALA A 18 -24.95 -25.29 -23.50
C ALA A 18 -24.92 -26.60 -22.69
N ILE A 19 -25.38 -26.59 -21.45
CA ILE A 19 -25.31 -27.79 -20.57
C ILE A 19 -26.37 -28.85 -20.90
N THR A 20 -27.41 -28.51 -21.66
CA THR A 20 -28.51 -29.46 -21.99
C THR A 20 -28.30 -30.21 -23.32
N ARG A 21 -27.20 -30.03 -24.03
CA ARG A 21 -27.00 -30.63 -25.37
C ARG A 21 -25.86 -31.63 -25.48
N ALA A 22 -25.09 -31.89 -24.42
CA ALA A 22 -23.93 -32.80 -24.42
C ALA A 22 -24.27 -34.27 -24.05
N ALA A 23 -25.53 -34.65 -23.87
CA ALA A 23 -25.93 -36.01 -23.50
C ALA A 23 -26.32 -36.90 -24.72
N ARG A 24 -25.90 -36.56 -25.94
CA ARG A 24 -26.05 -37.42 -27.10
C ARG A 24 -24.75 -37.58 -27.85
N LEU A 25 -23.82 -38.32 -27.29
CA LEU A 25 -22.74 -38.97 -28.04
C LEU A 25 -22.75 -40.45 -27.67
N SER A 26 -23.31 -41.23 -28.55
CA SER A 26 -23.29 -42.68 -28.57
C SER A 26 -21.85 -43.18 -28.69
N LEU A 27 -21.39 -43.92 -27.69
CA LEU A 27 -20.16 -44.72 -27.79
C LEU A 27 -20.40 -45.87 -28.80
N GLY A 28 -19.90 -45.71 -30.00
CA GLY A 28 -19.69 -46.78 -30.97
C GLY A 28 -18.37 -47.46 -30.67
N ILE A 29 -18.37 -48.53 -29.93
CA ILE A 29 -17.23 -49.46 -29.83
C ILE A 29 -17.42 -50.57 -30.84
N ALA A 30 -16.64 -50.56 -31.91
CA ALA A 30 -16.57 -51.66 -32.86
C ALA A 30 -15.64 -52.75 -32.31
N CYS A 31 -16.21 -53.96 -32.06
CA CYS A 31 -15.42 -55.17 -31.85
C CYS A 31 -15.31 -55.93 -33.20
N PRO A 32 -14.13 -56.42 -33.57
CA PRO A 32 -13.98 -57.26 -34.77
C PRO A 32 -14.24 -58.75 -34.47
N GLY A 33 -15.14 -59.36 -35.25
CA GLY A 33 -15.10 -60.72 -35.78
C GLY A 33 -15.36 -61.90 -34.84
N HIS A 34 -16.60 -62.47 -34.93
CA HIS A 34 -16.82 -63.90 -34.85
C HIS A 34 -18.11 -64.31 -35.57
N PRO A 35 -18.22 -65.57 -36.04
CA PRO A 35 -19.12 -65.98 -37.11
C PRO A 35 -20.54 -66.38 -36.64
N ALA A 36 -21.44 -66.49 -37.61
CA ALA A 36 -22.85 -66.67 -37.51
C ALA A 36 -23.36 -67.86 -36.68
N GLY A 37 -24.30 -67.59 -35.76
CA GLY A 37 -25.18 -68.55 -35.09
C GLY A 37 -26.64 -68.07 -35.15
N PRO A 38 -27.64 -68.90 -34.85
CA PRO A 38 -28.96 -68.90 -35.46
C PRO A 38 -29.90 -67.76 -35.00
N ARG A 39 -30.84 -67.42 -35.88
CA ARG A 39 -31.90 -66.40 -35.72
C ARG A 39 -32.76 -66.67 -34.48
N CYS A 40 -32.76 -65.72 -33.53
CA CYS A 40 -33.84 -65.64 -32.54
C CYS A 40 -34.90 -64.65 -33.01
N THR A 41 -36.14 -65.14 -32.95
CA THR A 41 -37.34 -64.37 -33.26
C THR A 41 -37.53 -63.23 -32.27
N ALA A 42 -37.86 -62.03 -32.82
CA ALA A 42 -38.13 -60.84 -32.06
C ALA A 42 -39.39 -61.04 -31.19
N ASN A 43 -39.21 -60.83 -29.87
CA ASN A 43 -40.33 -60.57 -28.98
C ASN A 43 -40.22 -59.06 -28.64
N ASP A 44 -41.05 -58.25 -29.29
CA ASP A 44 -41.17 -56.83 -29.03
C ASP A 44 -41.87 -56.57 -27.69
N SER A 45 -41.06 -56.42 -26.64
CA SER A 45 -41.51 -55.78 -25.42
C SER A 45 -40.75 -54.45 -25.29
N PRO A 46 -41.44 -53.32 -25.19
CA PRO A 46 -40.75 -52.04 -25.02
C PRO A 46 -40.05 -52.02 -23.67
N LEU A 47 -38.72 -52.05 -23.71
CA LEU A 47 -37.90 -51.71 -22.53
C LEU A 47 -38.27 -50.31 -22.07
N ALA A 48 -39.01 -50.21 -20.97
CA ALA A 48 -39.28 -48.96 -20.30
C ALA A 48 -37.93 -48.33 -19.87
N PHE A 49 -37.58 -47.27 -20.51
CA PHE A 49 -36.40 -46.43 -20.12
C PHE A 49 -36.73 -45.78 -18.78
N VAL A 50 -36.30 -46.39 -17.68
CA VAL A 50 -36.32 -45.73 -16.36
C VAL A 50 -35.25 -44.67 -16.36
N PRO A 51 -35.59 -43.36 -16.32
CA PRO A 51 -34.54 -42.35 -16.19
C PRO A 51 -33.86 -42.50 -14.85
N PHE A 52 -32.58 -42.88 -14.89
CA PHE A 52 -31.72 -42.90 -13.72
C PHE A 52 -31.52 -41.43 -13.32
N ALA A 53 -32.40 -40.91 -12.46
CA ALA A 53 -32.17 -39.60 -11.82
C ALA A 53 -30.99 -39.79 -10.89
N LEU A 54 -29.83 -39.26 -11.28
CA LEU A 54 -28.70 -39.07 -10.36
C LEU A 54 -29.21 -38.16 -9.25
N GLN A 55 -29.55 -38.73 -8.10
CA GLN A 55 -29.74 -37.97 -6.88
C GLN A 55 -28.38 -37.47 -6.45
N ILE A 56 -28.04 -36.21 -6.83
CA ILE A 56 -26.89 -35.51 -6.31
C ILE A 56 -27.26 -35.17 -4.86
N HIS A 57 -26.87 -36.02 -3.94
CA HIS A 57 -26.93 -35.66 -2.53
C HIS A 57 -25.93 -34.51 -2.29
N PRO A 58 -26.36 -33.41 -1.63
CA PRO A 58 -25.43 -32.34 -1.31
C PRO A 58 -24.29 -32.91 -0.49
N VAL A 59 -23.05 -32.71 -0.97
CA VAL A 59 -21.87 -33.10 -0.22
C VAL A 59 -21.83 -32.24 1.04
N PRO A 60 -21.76 -32.85 2.24
CA PRO A 60 -21.76 -32.08 3.48
C PRO A 60 -20.52 -31.17 3.52
N SER A 61 -20.72 -29.88 3.77
CA SER A 61 -19.67 -28.90 3.98
C SER A 61 -19.46 -28.65 5.48
N ILE A 62 -18.21 -28.34 5.86
CA ILE A 62 -17.87 -27.88 7.21
C ILE A 62 -17.45 -26.44 7.09
N GLU A 63 -18.22 -25.54 7.73
CA GLU A 63 -17.92 -24.09 7.78
C GLU A 63 -17.60 -23.67 9.22
N ARG A 64 -16.57 -22.87 9.38
CA ARG A 64 -16.16 -22.29 10.67
C ARG A 64 -15.63 -20.90 10.45
N THR A 65 -16.05 -19.97 11.29
CA THR A 65 -15.47 -18.62 11.37
C THR A 65 -14.24 -18.65 12.25
N ILE A 66 -13.09 -18.14 11.74
CA ILE A 66 -11.84 -18.03 12.49
C ILE A 66 -11.62 -16.55 12.81
N GLN A 67 -11.55 -16.23 14.09
CA GLN A 67 -11.21 -14.88 14.56
C GLN A 67 -9.74 -14.86 14.99
N VAL A 68 -8.99 -13.87 14.51
CA VAL A 68 -7.59 -13.65 14.86
C VAL A 68 -7.44 -12.23 15.38
N SER A 69 -6.69 -12.07 16.46
CA SER A 69 -6.36 -10.75 17.01
C SER A 69 -4.86 -10.51 16.96
N TRP A 70 -4.46 -9.28 16.59
CA TRP A 70 -3.09 -8.81 16.69
C TRP A 70 -3.02 -7.62 17.64
N ARG A 71 -1.95 -7.58 18.44
CA ARG A 71 -1.59 -6.40 19.18
C ARG A 71 -0.66 -5.57 18.32
N HIS A 72 -1.13 -4.45 17.77
CA HIS A 72 -0.31 -3.51 17.02
C HIS A 72 0.16 -2.39 17.95
N GLN A 73 1.46 -2.10 18.00
CA GLN A 73 2.07 -1.13 18.91
C GLN A 73 2.88 -0.14 18.11
N VAL A 74 2.66 1.15 18.36
CA VAL A 74 3.46 2.25 17.83
C VAL A 74 4.08 3.00 19.00
N HIS A 75 5.41 3.02 19.07
CA HIS A 75 6.18 3.70 20.10
C HIS A 75 6.82 4.95 19.51
N PHE A 76 6.89 6.03 20.29
CA PHE A 76 7.54 7.27 19.90
C PHE A 76 8.71 7.52 20.85
N THR A 77 9.88 7.87 20.30
CA THR A 77 11.12 8.03 21.07
C THR A 77 12.11 8.99 20.39
N HIS A 78 13.24 9.21 21.06
CA HIS A 78 14.41 9.89 20.53
C HIS A 78 15.66 9.05 20.82
N GLY A 79 16.46 8.77 19.79
CA GLY A 79 17.70 8.01 19.94
C GLY A 79 17.46 6.55 20.29
N VAL A 80 16.72 5.82 19.47
CA VAL A 80 16.32 4.41 19.67
C VAL A 80 17.53 3.48 19.89
N PHE A 81 18.70 3.82 19.34
CA PHE A 81 19.94 3.07 19.53
C PHE A 81 20.89 3.69 20.57
N ASN A 82 20.43 4.67 21.37
CA ASN A 82 21.15 5.09 22.54
C ASN A 82 21.09 3.99 23.61
N PRO A 83 22.21 3.48 24.17
CA PRO A 83 22.19 2.43 25.19
C PRO A 83 21.32 2.74 26.42
N ALA A 84 21.11 4.01 26.74
CA ALA A 84 20.23 4.42 27.83
C ALA A 84 18.73 4.42 27.46
N ASN A 85 18.38 4.27 26.17
CA ASN A 85 17.00 4.23 25.71
C ASN A 85 16.44 2.79 25.81
N PRO A 86 15.46 2.52 26.67
CA PRO A 86 14.97 1.16 26.90
C PRO A 86 13.97 0.67 25.84
N VAL A 87 13.43 1.56 24.99
CA VAL A 87 12.26 1.26 24.15
C VAL A 87 12.46 0.04 23.26
N LEU A 88 13.57 -0.03 22.52
CA LEU A 88 13.83 -1.17 21.64
C LEU A 88 14.01 -2.47 22.44
N ARG A 89 14.82 -2.43 23.51
CA ARG A 89 15.02 -3.60 24.40
C ARG A 89 13.67 -4.10 24.94
N ASP A 90 12.86 -3.21 25.49
CA ASP A 90 11.60 -3.57 26.12
C ASP A 90 10.58 -4.15 25.10
N VAL A 91 10.56 -3.61 23.90
CA VAL A 91 9.77 -4.16 22.77
C VAL A 91 10.23 -5.59 22.45
N LEU A 92 11.53 -5.83 22.28
CA LEU A 92 12.03 -7.14 21.91
C LEU A 92 11.86 -8.17 23.03
N VAL A 93 12.08 -7.79 24.28
CA VAL A 93 11.90 -8.66 25.46
C VAL A 93 10.42 -8.93 25.75
N GLY A 94 9.56 -7.93 25.57
CA GLY A 94 8.13 -8.02 25.79
C GLY A 94 7.39 -9.08 24.94
N GLY A 95 8.03 -9.59 23.89
CA GLY A 95 7.53 -10.70 23.09
C GLY A 95 7.50 -12.08 23.79
N GLY A 96 7.90 -12.14 25.09
CA GLY A 96 7.87 -13.35 25.94
C GLY A 96 9.01 -14.35 25.67
N GLY A 97 9.38 -15.16 26.65
CA GLY A 97 10.40 -16.20 26.61
C GLY A 97 11.65 -15.89 27.45
N ALA A 98 12.38 -16.92 27.87
CA ALA A 98 13.50 -16.83 28.82
C ALA A 98 14.90 -16.68 28.17
N THR A 99 14.99 -16.75 26.84
CA THR A 99 16.28 -16.75 26.12
C THR A 99 16.54 -15.37 25.51
N ARG A 100 17.83 -15.08 25.26
CA ARG A 100 18.26 -13.90 24.50
C ARG A 100 17.50 -13.81 23.17
N ARG A 101 17.09 -12.59 22.80
CA ARG A 101 16.31 -12.34 21.57
C ARG A 101 17.27 -12.11 20.41
N LYS A 102 17.22 -13.01 19.43
CA LYS A 102 17.95 -12.85 18.18
C LYS A 102 17.30 -11.75 17.32
N ALA A 103 18.14 -10.90 16.76
CA ALA A 103 17.73 -9.86 15.83
C ALA A 103 18.62 -9.86 14.58
N LEU A 104 18.00 -9.82 13.42
CA LEU A 104 18.61 -9.50 12.14
C LEU A 104 18.12 -8.10 11.75
N ILE A 105 19.03 -7.21 11.34
CA ILE A 105 18.72 -5.81 11.08
C ILE A 105 19.05 -5.45 9.64
N VAL A 106 18.11 -4.78 8.97
CA VAL A 106 18.26 -4.16 7.64
C VAL A 106 18.22 -2.65 7.81
N VAL A 107 19.15 -1.94 7.19
CA VAL A 107 19.29 -0.48 7.27
C VAL A 107 19.29 0.11 5.87
N ASP A 108 18.61 1.23 5.70
CA ASP A 108 18.60 2.03 4.48
C ASP A 108 20.00 2.59 4.18
N GLU A 109 20.50 2.40 2.96
CA GLU A 109 21.83 2.83 2.54
C GLU A 109 22.01 4.35 2.62
N ALA A 110 20.99 5.13 2.21
CA ALA A 110 21.08 6.58 2.26
C ALA A 110 21.16 7.07 3.71
N LEU A 111 20.41 6.44 4.62
CA LEU A 111 20.51 6.72 6.04
C LEU A 111 21.90 6.35 6.61
N ALA A 112 22.40 5.16 6.29
CA ALA A 112 23.74 4.74 6.75
C ALA A 112 24.85 5.69 6.27
N LYS A 113 24.74 6.20 5.03
CA LYS A 113 25.66 7.20 4.48
C LYS A 113 25.53 8.57 5.15
N SER A 114 24.30 9.01 5.46
CA SER A 114 24.05 10.31 6.11
C SER A 114 24.36 10.31 7.61
N GLN A 115 24.38 9.13 8.24
CA GLN A 115 24.72 8.91 9.65
C GLN A 115 25.82 7.84 9.80
N PRO A 116 27.10 8.16 9.50
CA PRO A 116 28.19 7.16 9.47
C PRO A 116 28.40 6.40 10.80
N GLY A 117 27.88 6.92 11.91
CA GLY A 117 27.94 6.27 13.23
C GLY A 117 26.79 5.30 13.53
N LEU A 118 25.77 5.21 12.65
CA LEU A 118 24.55 4.46 12.94
C LEU A 118 24.79 2.95 13.12
N GLU A 119 25.55 2.32 12.24
CA GLU A 119 25.85 0.88 12.34
C GLU A 119 26.61 0.56 13.65
N ARG A 120 27.51 1.43 14.05
CA ARG A 120 28.21 1.31 15.32
C ARG A 120 27.25 1.49 16.50
N ALA A 121 26.39 2.51 16.48
CA ALA A 121 25.40 2.73 17.53
C ALA A 121 24.47 1.52 17.70
N ILE A 122 24.03 0.91 16.59
CA ILE A 122 23.26 -0.34 16.61
C ILE A 122 24.08 -1.46 17.31
N THR A 123 25.32 -1.66 16.91
CA THR A 123 26.18 -2.71 17.47
C THR A 123 26.44 -2.48 18.97
N ASP A 124 26.76 -1.26 19.37
CA ASP A 124 27.01 -0.88 20.75
C ASP A 124 25.73 -1.04 21.62
N TYR A 125 24.56 -0.71 21.07
CA TYR A 125 23.27 -0.94 21.74
C TYR A 125 23.05 -2.42 22.08
N PHE A 126 23.20 -3.30 21.08
CA PHE A 126 23.04 -4.74 21.29
C PHE A 126 24.11 -5.33 22.21
N ALA A 127 25.35 -4.80 22.17
CA ALA A 127 26.42 -5.22 23.07
C ALA A 127 26.09 -4.82 24.53
N THR A 128 25.57 -3.61 24.75
CA THR A 128 25.18 -3.13 26.09
C THR A 128 24.04 -3.95 26.68
N HIS A 129 23.09 -4.38 25.84
CA HIS A 129 21.94 -5.22 26.25
C HIS A 129 22.16 -6.71 25.95
N GLY A 130 23.41 -7.16 25.89
CA GLY A 130 23.80 -8.52 25.49
C GLY A 130 23.34 -9.64 26.41
N ASP A 131 22.87 -9.33 27.60
CA ASP A 131 22.17 -10.24 28.51
C ASP A 131 20.80 -10.67 27.97
N ALA A 132 20.09 -9.79 27.26
CA ALA A 132 18.75 -9.98 26.76
C ALA A 132 18.65 -10.07 25.23
N LEU A 133 19.55 -9.43 24.50
CA LEU A 133 19.52 -9.28 23.05
C LEU A 133 20.75 -9.90 22.38
N GLU A 134 20.57 -10.36 21.14
CA GLU A 134 21.63 -10.86 20.27
C GLU A 134 21.49 -10.29 18.87
N LEU A 135 22.48 -9.48 18.46
CA LEU A 135 22.63 -9.10 17.06
C LEU A 135 23.38 -10.24 16.34
N VAL A 136 22.72 -10.99 15.49
CA VAL A 136 23.29 -12.21 14.85
C VAL A 136 24.41 -11.90 13.86
N ARG A 137 24.43 -10.67 13.33
CA ARG A 137 25.48 -10.13 12.45
C ARG A 137 25.39 -8.60 12.41
N SER A 138 26.41 -7.95 11.85
CA SER A 138 26.33 -6.52 11.51
C SER A 138 25.10 -6.23 10.63
N PRO A 139 24.50 -5.03 10.72
CA PRO A 139 23.36 -4.66 9.90
C PRO A 139 23.58 -4.91 8.40
N ILE A 140 22.53 -5.31 7.71
CA ILE A 140 22.53 -5.45 6.25
C ILE A 140 22.15 -4.09 5.68
N VAL A 141 23.02 -3.48 4.90
CA VAL A 141 22.74 -2.21 4.23
C VAL A 141 22.17 -2.49 2.84
N ILE A 142 20.97 -1.95 2.59
CA ILE A 142 20.26 -2.12 1.30
C ILE A 142 19.84 -0.74 0.80
N GLU A 143 19.84 -0.55 -0.53
CA GLU A 143 19.38 0.69 -1.15
C GLU A 143 17.93 0.99 -0.72
N GLY A 144 17.63 2.27 -0.48
CA GLY A 144 16.28 2.74 -0.19
C GLY A 144 15.55 3.26 -1.42
N GLY A 145 14.37 3.84 -1.17
CA GLY A 145 13.50 4.40 -2.20
C GLY A 145 12.72 3.31 -2.96
N GLU A 146 11.81 3.75 -3.84
CA GLU A 146 10.85 2.84 -4.51
C GLU A 146 11.53 1.78 -5.37
N ARG A 147 12.76 2.03 -5.84
CA ARG A 147 13.53 1.08 -6.66
C ARG A 147 13.79 -0.25 -5.99
N VAL A 148 13.94 -0.29 -4.66
CA VAL A 148 14.17 -1.53 -3.91
C VAL A 148 13.02 -2.53 -4.07
N LYS A 149 11.82 -2.04 -4.38
CA LYS A 149 10.61 -2.86 -4.60
C LYS A 149 10.54 -3.45 -6.01
N ASN A 150 11.36 -3.02 -6.96
CA ASN A 150 11.27 -3.45 -8.36
C ASN A 150 11.89 -4.83 -8.63
N SER A 151 12.43 -5.49 -7.61
CA SER A 151 13.02 -6.82 -7.73
C SER A 151 12.75 -7.65 -6.48
N TYR A 152 12.45 -8.93 -6.68
CA TYR A 152 12.34 -9.90 -5.59
C TYR A 152 13.72 -10.31 -5.03
N PHE A 153 14.80 -9.84 -5.64
CA PHE A 153 16.18 -10.21 -5.27
C PHE A 153 16.46 -9.95 -3.78
N HIS A 154 16.15 -8.74 -3.29
CA HIS A 154 16.42 -8.40 -1.89
C HIS A 154 15.57 -9.20 -0.90
N VAL A 155 14.34 -9.55 -1.25
CA VAL A 155 13.51 -10.46 -0.44
C VAL A 155 14.18 -11.82 -0.32
N SER A 156 14.67 -12.37 -1.44
CA SER A 156 15.38 -13.65 -1.47
C SER A 156 16.72 -13.60 -0.71
N GLU A 157 17.44 -12.48 -0.81
CA GLU A 157 18.67 -12.26 -0.06
C GLU A 157 18.42 -12.26 1.45
N ILE A 158 17.38 -11.55 1.92
CA ILE A 158 17.01 -11.55 3.34
C ILE A 158 16.59 -12.96 3.79
N HIS A 159 15.84 -13.73 2.97
CA HIS A 159 15.51 -15.12 3.27
C HIS A 159 16.78 -15.98 3.42
N SER A 160 17.78 -15.79 2.57
CA SER A 160 19.08 -16.48 2.70
C SER A 160 19.80 -16.13 4.01
N GLN A 161 19.72 -14.87 4.45
CA GLN A 161 20.31 -14.47 5.74
C GLN A 161 19.50 -15.04 6.92
N ILE A 162 18.18 -15.11 6.81
CA ILE A 162 17.30 -15.73 7.82
C ILE A 162 17.68 -17.20 8.01
N ASP A 163 17.86 -17.96 6.93
CA ASP A 163 18.30 -19.34 6.96
C ASP A 163 19.70 -19.47 7.56
N ARG A 164 20.65 -18.71 7.03
CA ARG A 164 22.07 -18.75 7.44
C ARG A 164 22.28 -18.49 8.93
N TYR A 165 21.54 -17.56 9.52
CA TYR A 165 21.67 -17.15 10.93
C TYR A 165 20.64 -17.79 11.84
N HIS A 166 19.88 -18.78 11.33
CA HIS A 166 18.88 -19.52 12.10
C HIS A 166 17.90 -18.60 12.83
N ILE A 167 17.34 -17.63 12.08
CA ILE A 167 16.31 -16.72 12.56
C ILE A 167 14.99 -17.47 12.55
N ASP A 168 14.47 -17.79 13.72
CA ASP A 168 13.22 -18.51 13.89
C ASP A 168 12.00 -17.59 14.06
N ARG A 169 10.82 -18.17 14.28
CA ARG A 169 9.56 -17.43 14.46
C ARG A 169 9.50 -16.57 15.74
N HIS A 170 10.41 -16.78 16.69
CA HIS A 170 10.50 -16.02 17.94
C HIS A 170 11.60 -14.95 17.89
N ALA A 171 12.46 -15.00 16.90
CA ALA A 171 13.44 -13.98 16.60
C ALA A 171 12.80 -12.78 15.89
N TYR A 172 13.58 -11.75 15.67
CA TYR A 172 13.14 -10.49 15.10
C TYR A 172 13.89 -10.13 13.83
N LEU A 173 13.15 -9.69 12.82
CA LEU A 173 13.69 -8.96 11.68
C LEU A 173 13.34 -7.47 11.86
N LEU A 174 14.36 -6.64 12.07
CA LEU A 174 14.23 -5.19 12.22
C LEU A 174 14.52 -4.53 10.87
N CYS A 175 13.76 -3.49 10.54
CA CYS A 175 14.01 -2.64 9.38
C CYS A 175 14.10 -1.17 9.81
N VAL A 176 15.24 -0.52 9.50
CA VAL A 176 15.50 0.91 9.76
C VAL A 176 15.53 1.61 8.40
N GLY A 177 14.45 2.27 8.01
CA GLY A 177 14.38 2.86 6.67
C GLY A 177 13.05 3.53 6.33
N GLY A 178 12.95 4.01 5.09
CA GLY A 178 11.72 4.57 4.54
C GLY A 178 10.70 3.51 4.13
N GLY A 179 9.47 3.95 3.81
CA GLY A 179 8.32 3.09 3.56
C GLY A 179 8.56 1.95 2.56
N ALA A 180 9.24 2.22 1.45
CA ALA A 180 9.52 1.19 0.44
C ALA A 180 10.41 0.05 0.98
N LEU A 181 11.43 0.39 1.76
CA LEU A 181 12.29 -0.60 2.41
C LEU A 181 11.51 -1.37 3.49
N LEU A 182 10.68 -0.68 4.28
CA LEU A 182 9.82 -1.31 5.28
C LEU A 182 8.86 -2.34 4.65
N ASP A 183 8.25 -2.01 3.50
CA ASP A 183 7.35 -2.90 2.77
C ASP A 183 8.06 -4.17 2.26
N MET A 184 9.25 -3.99 1.66
CA MET A 184 10.02 -5.09 1.10
C MET A 184 10.56 -6.02 2.20
N VAL A 185 11.11 -5.47 3.28
CA VAL A 185 11.59 -6.24 4.43
C VAL A 185 10.42 -6.90 5.16
N GLY A 186 9.27 -6.22 5.26
CA GLY A 186 8.05 -6.77 5.82
C GLY A 186 7.50 -7.96 5.01
N LEU A 187 7.62 -7.94 3.68
CA LEU A 187 7.31 -9.08 2.84
C LEU A 187 8.25 -10.26 3.13
N ALA A 188 9.56 -10.01 3.24
CA ALA A 188 10.51 -11.04 3.62
C ALA A 188 10.18 -11.65 5.00
N ALA A 189 9.86 -10.81 6.00
CA ALA A 189 9.46 -11.27 7.33
C ALA A 189 8.18 -12.11 7.31
N SER A 190 7.16 -11.66 6.59
CA SER A 190 5.84 -12.31 6.57
C SER A 190 5.83 -13.65 5.81
N THR A 191 6.75 -13.84 4.87
CA THR A 191 6.84 -15.07 4.06
C THR A 191 7.82 -16.11 4.61
N ALA A 192 8.86 -15.69 5.33
CA ALA A 192 9.79 -16.61 6.00
C ALA A 192 9.10 -17.33 7.17
N HIS A 193 9.21 -18.67 7.23
CA HIS A 193 8.60 -19.51 8.28
C HIS A 193 7.09 -19.26 8.51
N ARG A 194 6.35 -18.73 7.53
CA ARG A 194 4.94 -18.28 7.63
C ARG A 194 4.75 -17.15 8.63
N GLY A 195 5.75 -16.30 8.81
CA GLY A 195 5.78 -15.11 9.64
C GLY A 195 6.87 -15.13 10.71
N ILE A 196 7.80 -14.17 10.59
CA ILE A 196 8.79 -13.79 11.61
C ILE A 196 8.34 -12.45 12.20
N ARG A 197 8.66 -12.19 13.47
CA ARG A 197 8.34 -10.91 14.11
C ARG A 197 9.08 -9.77 13.42
N HIS A 198 8.34 -8.87 12.80
CA HIS A 198 8.88 -7.69 12.13
C HIS A 198 8.77 -6.45 13.02
N VAL A 199 9.88 -5.78 13.29
CA VAL A 199 9.91 -4.48 13.97
C VAL A 199 10.32 -3.42 12.95
N ARG A 200 9.48 -2.42 12.77
CA ARG A 200 9.71 -1.29 11.88
C ARG A 200 10.27 -0.11 12.66
N ILE A 201 11.34 0.50 12.14
CA ILE A 201 11.93 1.76 12.64
C ILE A 201 11.91 2.74 11.47
N PRO A 202 10.78 3.43 11.26
CA PRO A 202 10.59 4.35 10.15
C PRO A 202 11.53 5.56 10.24
N THR A 203 12.10 5.97 9.10
CA THR A 203 13.13 7.03 9.06
C THR A 203 12.76 8.21 8.17
N THR A 204 11.55 8.24 7.64
CA THR A 204 11.00 9.39 6.89
C THR A 204 9.71 9.85 7.54
N THR A 205 9.35 11.13 7.37
CA THR A 205 8.09 11.68 7.86
C THR A 205 6.92 10.84 7.37
N LEU A 206 6.86 10.57 6.05
CA LEU A 206 5.85 9.74 5.40
C LEU A 206 5.73 8.32 6.00
N SER A 207 6.86 7.72 6.39
CA SER A 207 6.80 6.39 6.99
C SER A 207 6.48 6.40 8.47
N GLN A 208 6.73 7.50 9.19
CA GLN A 208 6.37 7.62 10.60
C GLN A 208 4.89 7.94 10.82
N ASP A 209 4.28 8.65 9.90
CA ASP A 209 2.88 9.09 10.03
C ASP A 209 1.86 8.19 9.30
N ASP A 210 2.30 7.44 8.27
CA ASP A 210 1.40 6.62 7.44
C ASP A 210 1.96 5.22 7.15
N SER A 211 2.85 5.07 6.16
CA SER A 211 3.19 3.77 5.58
C SER A 211 3.88 2.80 6.55
N GLY A 212 4.68 3.30 7.49
CA GLY A 212 5.31 2.45 8.52
C GLY A 212 4.34 1.96 9.58
N VAL A 213 3.26 2.70 9.84
CA VAL A 213 2.20 2.33 10.79
C VAL A 213 1.24 1.30 10.20
N GLY A 214 1.10 1.28 8.87
CA GLY A 214 0.20 0.38 8.16
C GLY A 214 0.53 -1.11 8.31
N VAL A 215 -0.32 -1.95 7.75
CA VAL A 215 -0.20 -3.43 7.82
C VAL A 215 0.20 -4.05 6.49
N LYS A 216 0.44 -3.23 5.47
CA LYS A 216 0.78 -3.65 4.11
C LYS A 216 2.28 -3.94 4.00
N ASN A 217 2.62 -4.96 3.20
CA ASN A 217 4.00 -5.30 2.82
C ASN A 217 3.99 -5.74 1.37
N GLY A 218 5.02 -5.41 0.59
CA GLY A 218 5.00 -5.84 -0.79
C GLY A 218 6.16 -5.33 -1.64
N VAL A 219 6.23 -5.90 -2.85
CA VAL A 219 7.15 -5.48 -3.91
C VAL A 219 6.39 -5.34 -5.23
N ASN A 220 6.99 -4.61 -6.15
CA ASN A 220 6.47 -4.38 -7.48
C ASN A 220 6.76 -5.59 -8.38
N ALA A 221 5.85 -5.92 -9.29
CA ALA A 221 6.07 -6.95 -10.29
C ALA A 221 5.20 -6.68 -11.54
N PHE A 222 5.63 -7.18 -12.69
CA PHE A 222 4.90 -7.06 -13.96
C PHE A 222 4.50 -5.61 -14.33
N GLY A 223 5.33 -4.64 -13.95
CA GLY A 223 5.06 -3.22 -14.18
C GLY A 223 3.98 -2.61 -13.28
N LYS A 224 3.52 -3.36 -12.27
CA LYS A 224 2.50 -2.90 -11.31
C LYS A 224 3.11 -2.70 -9.93
N LYS A 225 2.73 -1.60 -9.24
CA LYS A 225 3.12 -1.34 -7.85
C LYS A 225 2.45 -2.34 -6.91
N ASN A 226 3.21 -2.77 -5.88
CA ASN A 226 2.72 -3.60 -4.76
C ASN A 226 1.99 -4.89 -5.20
N PHE A 227 2.36 -5.45 -6.37
CA PHE A 227 1.66 -6.59 -6.96
C PHE A 227 1.83 -7.88 -6.16
N ILE A 228 3.02 -8.09 -5.61
CA ILE A 228 3.28 -9.22 -4.70
C ILE A 228 3.35 -8.68 -3.30
N GLY A 229 2.41 -9.07 -2.43
CA GLY A 229 2.35 -8.52 -1.09
C GLY A 229 1.56 -9.37 -0.10
N THR A 230 1.61 -8.94 1.15
CA THR A 230 0.89 -9.53 2.27
C THR A 230 0.29 -8.43 3.14
N PHE A 231 -0.87 -8.72 3.74
CA PHE A 231 -1.34 -7.98 4.91
C PHE A 231 -0.80 -8.69 6.15
N CYS A 232 0.16 -8.09 6.82
CA CYS A 232 0.78 -8.64 8.02
C CYS A 232 1.16 -7.50 8.96
N PRO A 233 0.42 -7.31 10.07
CA PRO A 233 0.77 -6.29 11.05
C PRO A 233 2.19 -6.51 11.57
N PRO A 234 3.01 -5.45 11.69
CA PRO A 234 4.32 -5.56 12.34
C PRO A 234 4.14 -5.89 13.82
N PHE A 235 5.14 -6.53 14.41
CA PHE A 235 5.17 -6.79 15.85
C PHE A 235 5.16 -5.49 16.65
N ALA A 236 5.93 -4.50 16.19
CA ALA A 236 5.93 -3.13 16.69
C ALA A 236 6.47 -2.15 15.64
N VAL A 237 6.08 -0.89 15.79
CA VAL A 237 6.66 0.26 15.09
C VAL A 237 7.32 1.15 16.13
N ILE A 238 8.55 1.61 15.88
CA ILE A 238 9.26 2.54 16.76
C ILE A 238 9.62 3.78 15.96
N ASN A 239 8.85 4.83 16.13
CA ASN A 239 9.07 6.14 15.53
C ASN A 239 10.11 6.90 16.33
N ASP A 240 11.33 6.98 15.84
CA ASP A 240 12.41 7.78 16.41
C ASP A 240 12.50 9.11 15.66
N PHE A 241 12.09 10.20 16.31
CA PHE A 241 12.11 11.53 15.71
C PHE A 241 13.54 12.03 15.40
N GLN A 242 14.56 11.51 16.06
CA GLN A 242 15.95 11.89 15.78
C GLN A 242 16.39 11.41 14.38
N LEU A 243 15.83 10.30 13.88
CA LEU A 243 16.15 9.79 12.54
C LEU A 243 15.65 10.68 11.40
N LEU A 244 14.74 11.62 11.69
CA LEU A 244 14.24 12.58 10.71
C LEU A 244 15.20 13.75 10.44
N ALA A 245 16.18 13.97 11.33
CA ALA A 245 17.05 15.15 11.30
C ALA A 245 17.94 15.23 10.04
N THR A 246 18.20 14.10 9.37
CA THR A 246 19.04 14.04 8.17
C THR A 246 18.26 14.08 6.86
N LEU A 247 16.94 14.16 6.93
CA LEU A 247 16.09 14.25 5.74
C LEU A 247 16.27 15.60 5.04
N SER A 248 16.23 15.57 3.71
CA SER A 248 16.09 16.80 2.93
C SER A 248 14.76 17.50 3.23
N ALA A 249 14.69 18.82 3.06
CA ALA A 249 13.44 19.57 3.21
C ALA A 249 12.29 18.99 2.38
N ARG A 250 12.61 18.47 1.18
CA ARG A 250 11.65 17.81 0.29
C ARG A 250 11.09 16.52 0.91
N ASP A 251 11.95 15.69 1.48
CA ASP A 251 11.56 14.41 2.08
C ASP A 251 10.89 14.61 3.46
N GLN A 252 11.28 15.65 4.22
CA GLN A 252 10.57 16.02 5.46
C GLN A 252 9.13 16.44 5.17
N ARG A 253 8.92 17.25 4.12
CA ARG A 253 7.60 17.72 3.73
C ARG A 253 6.69 16.60 3.23
N ALA A 254 7.25 15.57 2.59
CA ALA A 254 6.49 14.55 1.89
C ALA A 254 5.42 13.84 2.76
N GLY A 255 5.66 13.68 4.07
CA GLY A 255 4.66 13.09 4.98
C GLY A 255 3.51 14.03 5.35
N TYR A 256 3.72 15.35 5.31
CA TYR A 256 2.67 16.29 5.73
C TYR A 256 1.38 16.15 4.94
N VAL A 257 1.46 15.73 3.68
CA VAL A 257 0.28 15.57 2.84
C VAL A 257 -0.61 14.43 3.31
N GLU A 258 -0.03 13.35 3.84
CA GLU A 258 -0.79 12.23 4.39
C GLU A 258 -1.57 12.67 5.63
N ALA A 259 -0.94 13.47 6.50
CA ALA A 259 -1.63 14.07 7.63
C ALA A 259 -2.78 14.99 7.20
N VAL A 260 -2.56 15.85 6.17
CA VAL A 260 -3.62 16.67 5.58
C VAL A 260 -4.73 15.80 5.00
N LYS A 261 -4.38 14.74 4.27
CA LYS A 261 -5.35 13.78 3.72
C LYS A 261 -6.24 13.21 4.80
N VAL A 262 -5.66 12.61 5.84
CA VAL A 262 -6.42 11.99 6.94
C VAL A 262 -7.27 13.03 7.67
N ALA A 263 -6.72 14.22 7.94
CA ALA A 263 -7.44 15.32 8.57
C ALA A 263 -8.66 15.76 7.72
N CYS A 264 -8.48 15.93 6.42
CA CYS A 264 -9.56 16.30 5.50
C CYS A 264 -10.72 15.30 5.50
N ILE A 265 -10.45 14.00 5.60
CA ILE A 265 -11.49 12.97 5.47
C ILE A 265 -12.07 12.49 6.81
N ARG A 266 -11.41 12.74 7.95
CA ARG A 266 -11.77 12.10 9.23
C ARG A 266 -11.80 13.04 10.44
N ASP A 267 -11.05 14.15 10.44
CA ASP A 267 -10.82 14.91 11.66
C ASP A 267 -10.61 16.41 11.40
N VAL A 268 -11.68 17.18 11.52
CA VAL A 268 -11.64 18.64 11.35
C VAL A 268 -10.77 19.33 12.40
N GLU A 269 -10.69 18.81 13.62
CA GLU A 269 -9.86 19.39 14.67
C GLU A 269 -8.37 19.21 14.35
N PHE A 270 -8.01 18.06 13.79
CA PHE A 270 -6.65 17.83 13.30
C PHE A 270 -6.32 18.74 12.12
N PHE A 271 -7.26 18.94 11.18
CA PHE A 271 -7.09 19.91 10.10
C PHE A 271 -6.83 21.32 10.64
N ASN A 272 -7.66 21.78 11.59
CA ASN A 272 -7.49 23.07 12.23
C ASN A 272 -6.15 23.19 12.98
N ALA A 273 -5.66 22.10 13.57
CA ALA A 273 -4.35 22.07 14.23
C ALA A 273 -3.20 22.21 13.22
N ILE A 274 -3.25 21.48 12.09
CA ILE A 274 -2.26 21.62 11.00
C ILE A 274 -2.27 23.03 10.43
N GLU A 275 -3.46 23.61 10.24
CA GLU A 275 -3.61 24.99 9.71
C GLU A 275 -3.00 26.03 10.65
N ARG A 276 -3.16 25.90 11.96
CA ARG A 276 -2.51 26.75 12.97
C ARG A 276 -0.99 26.63 12.97
N ASP A 277 -0.50 25.38 12.83
CA ASP A 277 0.92 25.07 12.88
C ASP A 277 1.60 25.19 11.49
N ALA A 278 0.89 25.63 10.43
CA ALA A 278 1.36 25.56 9.05
C ALA A 278 2.71 26.27 8.81
N GLU A 279 2.95 27.44 9.44
CA GLU A 279 4.22 28.17 9.32
C GLU A 279 5.37 27.42 10.01
N ALA A 280 5.13 26.89 11.22
CA ALA A 280 6.09 26.10 11.96
C ALA A 280 6.43 24.79 11.20
N LEU A 281 5.43 24.14 10.61
CA LEU A 281 5.61 22.95 9.76
C LEU A 281 6.39 23.27 8.48
N ALA A 282 6.09 24.40 7.81
CA ALA A 282 6.85 24.85 6.64
C ALA A 282 8.31 25.15 6.97
N GLY A 283 8.58 25.59 8.21
CA GLY A 283 9.92 25.79 8.76
C GLY A 283 10.57 24.55 9.37
N PHE A 284 9.89 23.38 9.30
CA PHE A 284 10.34 22.10 9.86
C PHE A 284 10.61 22.15 11.38
N GLU A 285 9.80 22.89 12.12
CA GLU A 285 9.92 23.01 13.57
C GLU A 285 9.63 21.64 14.21
N PRO A 286 10.59 21.06 15.01
CA PRO A 286 10.49 19.68 15.49
C PRO A 286 9.23 19.39 16.31
N ALA A 287 8.80 20.31 17.17
CA ALA A 287 7.64 20.10 18.02
C ALA A 287 6.33 20.06 17.20
N ALA A 288 6.21 20.88 16.14
CA ALA A 288 5.07 20.87 15.25
C ALA A 288 5.04 19.56 14.43
N MET A 289 6.20 19.12 13.91
CA MET A 289 6.32 17.84 13.19
C MET A 289 5.94 16.64 14.07
N GLN A 290 6.41 16.60 15.33
CA GLN A 290 6.08 15.52 16.25
C GLN A 290 4.59 15.44 16.56
N ARG A 291 3.94 16.58 16.76
CA ARG A 291 2.46 16.61 16.97
C ARG A 291 1.71 16.09 15.74
N LEU A 292 2.12 16.51 14.55
CA LEU A 292 1.52 16.08 13.29
C LEU A 292 1.68 14.58 13.10
N ILE A 293 2.91 14.05 13.22
CA ILE A 293 3.23 12.63 13.05
C ILE A 293 2.44 11.79 14.07
N TYR A 294 2.47 12.19 15.34
CA TYR A 294 1.76 11.45 16.40
C TYR A 294 0.26 11.33 16.09
N ARG A 295 -0.40 12.46 15.77
CA ARG A 295 -1.84 12.45 15.52
C ARG A 295 -2.21 11.71 14.25
N CYS A 296 -1.42 11.84 13.18
CA CYS A 296 -1.63 11.11 11.94
C CYS A 296 -1.51 9.59 12.16
N ALA A 297 -0.44 9.14 12.81
CA ALA A 297 -0.22 7.73 13.15
C ALA A 297 -1.33 7.18 14.06
N GLU A 298 -1.81 7.97 15.04
CA GLU A 298 -2.92 7.60 15.91
C GLU A 298 -4.22 7.39 15.13
N LEU A 299 -4.56 8.31 14.22
CA LEU A 299 -5.76 8.21 13.38
C LEU A 299 -5.68 7.02 12.42
N HIS A 300 -4.51 6.78 11.83
CA HIS A 300 -4.28 5.64 10.96
C HIS A 300 -4.43 4.31 11.73
N LEU A 301 -3.78 4.21 12.90
CA LEU A 301 -3.89 3.00 13.74
C LEU A 301 -5.33 2.76 14.20
N ASN A 302 -6.04 3.82 14.60
CA ASN A 302 -7.46 3.74 14.97
C ASN A 302 -8.31 3.27 13.78
N HIS A 303 -8.03 3.75 12.56
CA HIS A 303 -8.73 3.28 11.37
C HIS A 303 -8.52 1.78 11.18
N ILE A 304 -7.28 1.29 11.19
CA ILE A 304 -6.97 -0.16 11.08
C ILE A 304 -7.70 -0.97 12.16
N ALA A 305 -7.71 -0.47 13.39
CA ALA A 305 -8.26 -1.21 14.54
C ALA A 305 -9.79 -1.21 14.60
N THR A 306 -10.48 -0.19 14.06
CA THR A 306 -11.92 0.04 14.30
C THR A 306 -12.78 0.08 13.04
N SER A 307 -12.19 0.09 11.84
CA SER A 307 -12.95 0.12 10.57
C SER A 307 -13.77 -1.14 10.30
N GLY A 308 -13.44 -2.26 10.98
CA GLY A 308 -14.02 -3.58 10.70
C GLY A 308 -13.39 -4.28 9.49
N ASP A 309 -12.54 -3.60 8.74
CA ASP A 309 -11.80 -4.12 7.58
C ASP A 309 -10.32 -3.70 7.63
N PRO A 310 -9.53 -4.27 8.55
CA PRO A 310 -8.13 -3.88 8.75
C PRO A 310 -7.23 -4.18 7.55
N PHE A 311 -7.68 -5.00 6.62
CA PHE A 311 -6.94 -5.39 5.42
C PHE A 311 -7.53 -4.78 4.13
N GLU A 312 -8.48 -3.87 4.27
CA GLU A 312 -9.06 -3.12 3.15
C GLU A 312 -9.59 -4.01 2.02
N PHE A 313 -10.26 -5.13 2.36
CA PHE A 313 -10.91 -6.01 1.38
C PHE A 313 -12.19 -5.41 0.79
N GLY A 314 -12.84 -4.53 1.55
CA GLY A 314 -14.06 -3.84 1.15
C GLY A 314 -13.80 -2.51 0.42
N SER A 315 -14.89 -1.80 0.13
CA SER A 315 -14.87 -0.49 -0.55
C SER A 315 -14.47 0.67 0.37
N ALA A 316 -14.46 0.48 1.70
CA ALA A 316 -14.16 1.52 2.67
C ALA A 316 -12.66 1.89 2.69
N ARG A 317 -12.21 2.63 1.67
CA ARG A 317 -10.83 3.11 1.53
C ARG A 317 -10.74 4.63 1.59
N PRO A 318 -11.17 5.27 2.68
CA PRO A 318 -11.13 6.74 2.76
C PRO A 318 -9.68 7.27 2.67
N LEU A 319 -8.67 6.42 2.94
CA LEU A 319 -7.26 6.80 2.87
C LEU A 319 -6.73 7.00 1.43
N ASP A 320 -7.53 6.66 0.40
CA ASP A 320 -7.15 6.82 -1.02
C ASP A 320 -7.52 8.20 -1.61
N PHE A 321 -7.96 9.17 -0.80
CA PHE A 321 -8.25 10.53 -1.23
C PHE A 321 -7.05 11.15 -1.96
N GLY A 322 -7.24 11.64 -3.19
CA GLY A 322 -6.19 12.16 -4.06
C GLY A 322 -5.33 11.12 -4.79
N HIS A 323 -5.47 9.82 -4.47
CA HIS A 323 -4.49 8.82 -4.91
C HIS A 323 -4.66 8.33 -6.35
N TRP A 324 -5.87 8.36 -6.93
CA TRP A 324 -6.06 7.94 -8.32
C TRP A 324 -5.22 8.76 -9.30
N ALA A 325 -5.18 10.09 -9.11
CA ALA A 325 -4.35 10.99 -9.90
C ALA A 325 -2.88 10.91 -9.50
N ALA A 326 -2.58 10.81 -8.19
CA ALA A 326 -1.23 10.74 -7.68
C ALA A 326 -0.43 9.57 -8.24
N HIS A 327 -0.96 8.35 -8.19
CA HIS A 327 -0.29 7.16 -8.74
C HIS A 327 0.00 7.30 -10.25
N LYS A 328 -0.93 7.92 -10.98
CA LYS A 328 -0.71 8.18 -12.40
C LYS A 328 0.36 9.24 -12.66
N LEU A 329 0.37 10.30 -11.87
CA LEU A 329 1.40 11.35 -11.95
C LEU A 329 2.79 10.84 -11.60
N GLU A 330 2.93 9.95 -10.61
CA GLU A 330 4.20 9.27 -10.32
C GLU A 330 4.73 8.52 -11.55
N GLN A 331 3.87 7.78 -12.25
CA GLN A 331 4.24 7.06 -13.47
C GLN A 331 4.59 8.02 -14.61
N LEU A 332 3.76 9.03 -14.89
CA LEU A 332 3.96 9.99 -15.98
C LEU A 332 5.23 10.82 -15.79
N SER A 333 5.60 11.11 -14.55
CA SER A 333 6.86 11.80 -14.22
C SER A 333 8.08 10.88 -14.16
N GLU A 334 7.94 9.58 -14.47
CA GLU A 334 8.99 8.58 -14.27
C GLU A 334 9.53 8.59 -12.83
N TYR A 335 8.64 8.76 -11.84
CA TYR A 335 8.94 8.87 -10.41
C TYR A 335 9.84 10.07 -10.03
N LYS A 336 9.91 11.11 -10.86
CA LYS A 336 10.56 12.38 -10.51
C LYS A 336 9.74 13.17 -9.49
N LEU A 337 8.40 13.13 -9.61
CA LEU A 337 7.51 13.56 -8.53
C LEU A 337 7.57 12.55 -7.40
N ARG A 338 7.83 13.02 -6.18
CA ARG A 338 7.74 12.20 -4.97
C ARG A 338 6.27 11.90 -4.67
N HIS A 339 6.03 10.76 -4.02
CA HIS A 339 4.66 10.35 -3.65
C HIS A 339 3.85 11.48 -2.99
N GLY A 340 4.39 12.11 -1.94
CA GLY A 340 3.69 13.19 -1.25
C GLY A 340 3.41 14.42 -2.12
N GLU A 341 4.27 14.74 -3.09
CA GLU A 341 4.02 15.82 -4.05
C GLU A 341 2.87 15.45 -5.00
N ALA A 342 2.87 14.23 -5.52
CA ALA A 342 1.80 13.73 -6.38
C ALA A 342 0.45 13.67 -5.64
N VAL A 343 0.44 13.24 -4.37
CA VAL A 343 -0.77 13.21 -3.54
C VAL A 343 -1.28 14.62 -3.26
N ALA A 344 -0.41 15.61 -3.03
CA ALA A 344 -0.83 17.01 -2.86
C ALA A 344 -1.57 17.53 -4.10
N ILE A 345 -1.04 17.22 -5.31
CA ILE A 345 -1.70 17.57 -6.58
C ILE A 345 -3.03 16.83 -6.73
N GLY A 346 -3.07 15.53 -6.39
CA GLY A 346 -4.28 14.74 -6.46
C GLY A 346 -5.38 15.22 -5.51
N ILE A 347 -5.03 15.57 -4.26
CA ILE A 347 -5.96 16.17 -3.29
C ILE A 347 -6.48 17.50 -3.82
N ALA A 348 -5.61 18.35 -4.35
CA ALA A 348 -6.01 19.64 -4.91
C ALA A 348 -6.98 19.48 -6.08
N LEU A 349 -6.75 18.48 -6.95
CA LEU A 349 -7.64 18.15 -8.06
C LEU A 349 -9.01 17.68 -7.57
N ASP A 350 -9.05 16.75 -6.62
CA ASP A 350 -10.28 16.20 -6.06
C ASP A 350 -11.09 17.27 -5.29
N VAL A 351 -10.40 18.17 -4.58
CA VAL A 351 -11.03 19.33 -3.89
C VAL A 351 -11.69 20.27 -4.89
N LEU A 352 -11.01 20.62 -5.98
CA LEU A 352 -11.59 21.49 -7.02
C LEU A 352 -12.72 20.80 -7.76
N TYR A 353 -12.62 19.51 -8.01
CA TYR A 353 -13.69 18.72 -8.60
C TYR A 353 -14.91 18.67 -7.67
N ALA A 354 -14.72 18.33 -6.38
CA ALA A 354 -15.80 18.30 -5.39
C ALA A 354 -16.52 19.65 -5.29
N LYS A 355 -15.78 20.78 -5.26
CA LYS A 355 -16.35 22.13 -5.34
C LYS A 355 -17.16 22.31 -6.64
N LYS A 356 -16.64 21.88 -7.78
CA LYS A 356 -17.27 22.08 -9.08
C LYS A 356 -18.57 21.30 -9.26
N ILE A 357 -18.70 20.16 -8.62
CA ILE A 357 -19.95 19.39 -8.62
C ILE A 357 -20.93 19.84 -7.54
N GLY A 358 -20.54 20.81 -6.70
CA GLY A 358 -21.38 21.34 -5.61
C GLY A 358 -21.40 20.48 -4.35
N LEU A 359 -20.46 19.54 -4.23
CA LEU A 359 -20.32 18.67 -3.07
C LEU A 359 -19.60 19.39 -1.90
N LEU A 360 -18.53 20.13 -2.20
CA LEU A 360 -17.74 20.89 -1.23
C LEU A 360 -17.98 22.40 -1.42
N ASP A 361 -18.15 23.12 -0.33
CA ASP A 361 -18.27 24.60 -0.39
C ASP A 361 -16.96 25.29 -0.78
N ALA A 362 -17.08 26.51 -1.31
CA ALA A 362 -15.94 27.25 -1.85
C ALA A 362 -14.91 27.66 -0.78
N ALA A 363 -15.36 27.94 0.45
CA ALA A 363 -14.48 28.38 1.54
C ALA A 363 -13.64 27.20 2.05
N SER A 364 -14.26 26.04 2.25
CA SER A 364 -13.57 24.79 2.62
C SER A 364 -12.55 24.38 1.55
N ALA A 365 -12.93 24.44 0.26
CA ALA A 365 -12.01 24.14 -0.84
C ALA A 365 -10.79 25.07 -0.81
N GLU A 366 -10.98 26.37 -0.64
CA GLU A 366 -9.88 27.32 -0.58
C GLU A 366 -8.98 27.11 0.65
N ARG A 367 -9.54 26.77 1.81
CA ARG A 367 -8.74 26.44 3.02
C ARG A 367 -7.79 25.28 2.76
N VAL A 368 -8.26 24.19 2.15
CA VAL A 368 -7.41 23.03 1.84
C VAL A 368 -6.29 23.42 0.87
N MET A 369 -6.64 24.14 -0.21
CA MET A 369 -5.66 24.60 -1.21
C MET A 369 -4.59 25.50 -0.59
N VAL A 370 -4.99 26.49 0.21
CA VAL A 370 -4.08 27.43 0.88
C VAL A 370 -3.20 26.71 1.91
N LEU A 371 -3.75 25.74 2.66
CA LEU A 371 -2.97 24.96 3.60
C LEU A 371 -1.84 24.19 2.90
N LEU A 372 -2.14 23.45 1.83
CA LEU A 372 -1.14 22.72 1.06
C LEU A 372 -0.05 23.68 0.51
N GLU A 373 -0.45 24.84 -0.01
CA GLU A 373 0.50 25.85 -0.50
C GLU A 373 1.37 26.45 0.62
N LYS A 374 0.80 26.69 1.81
CA LYS A 374 1.56 27.16 2.99
C LYS A 374 2.57 26.13 3.48
N LEU A 375 2.21 24.85 3.44
CA LEU A 375 3.13 23.76 3.74
C LEU A 375 4.24 23.62 2.69
N GLY A 376 4.18 24.35 1.58
CA GLY A 376 5.21 24.41 0.56
C GLY A 376 5.03 23.42 -0.58
N PHE A 377 3.83 22.88 -0.80
CA PHE A 377 3.54 22.06 -1.97
C PHE A 377 3.23 22.90 -3.21
N ASP A 378 3.68 22.43 -4.35
CA ASP A 378 3.16 22.85 -5.65
C ASP A 378 1.95 21.98 -5.99
N LEU A 379 0.83 22.65 -6.37
CA LEU A 379 -0.44 21.96 -6.60
C LEU A 379 -0.70 21.67 -8.09
N PHE A 380 0.32 21.83 -8.92
CA PHE A 380 0.26 21.57 -10.35
C PHE A 380 1.59 21.05 -10.86
N ALA A 381 1.53 20.08 -11.77
CA ALA A 381 2.67 19.58 -12.52
C ALA A 381 2.29 19.46 -14.00
N SER A 382 3.27 19.64 -14.90
CA SER A 382 3.07 19.58 -16.36
C SER A 382 2.52 18.25 -16.83
N GLU A 383 2.78 17.17 -16.10
CA GLU A 383 2.32 15.80 -16.34
C GLU A 383 0.78 15.69 -16.35
N LEU A 384 0.08 16.58 -15.66
CA LEU A 384 -1.39 16.69 -15.76
C LEU A 384 -1.88 17.00 -17.18
N LEU A 385 -1.04 17.60 -18.00
CA LEU A 385 -1.36 18.01 -19.38
C LEU A 385 -0.81 17.04 -20.45
N HIS A 386 -0.12 15.97 -20.07
CA HIS A 386 0.34 14.98 -21.03
C HIS A 386 -0.84 14.32 -21.72
N THR A 387 -0.76 14.22 -23.06
CA THR A 387 -1.80 13.62 -23.90
C THR A 387 -1.30 12.35 -24.58
N ASP A 388 -2.23 11.44 -24.85
CA ASP A 388 -2.01 10.31 -25.73
C ASP A 388 -2.06 10.72 -27.23
N SER A 389 -1.93 9.76 -28.14
CA SER A 389 -2.00 9.98 -29.59
C SER A 389 -3.35 10.54 -30.06
N ASP A 390 -4.41 10.33 -29.30
CA ASP A 390 -5.76 10.76 -29.61
C ASP A 390 -6.12 12.12 -28.96
N GLY A 391 -5.16 12.72 -28.23
CA GLY A 391 -5.31 14.02 -27.57
C GLY A 391 -6.01 13.93 -26.21
N ASN A 392 -6.25 12.74 -25.65
CA ASN A 392 -6.84 12.60 -24.32
C ASN A 392 -5.78 12.77 -23.24
N LEU A 393 -6.12 13.42 -22.13
CA LEU A 393 -5.23 13.58 -21.00
C LEU A 393 -4.89 12.20 -20.38
N MET A 394 -3.62 11.85 -20.36
CA MET A 394 -3.13 10.57 -19.86
C MET A 394 -3.41 10.35 -18.37
N VAL A 395 -3.50 11.41 -17.57
CA VAL A 395 -3.84 11.33 -16.15
C VAL A 395 -5.21 10.69 -15.93
N LEU A 396 -6.16 10.86 -16.86
CA LEU A 396 -7.52 10.30 -16.75
C LEU A 396 -7.54 8.76 -16.81
N THR A 397 -6.52 8.14 -17.42
CA THR A 397 -6.39 6.67 -17.41
C THR A 397 -6.20 6.14 -15.98
N GLY A 398 -5.71 6.98 -15.07
CA GLY A 398 -5.60 6.66 -13.65
C GLY A 398 -6.94 6.24 -13.02
N LEU A 399 -8.08 6.79 -13.45
CA LEU A 399 -9.40 6.36 -12.98
C LEU A 399 -9.72 4.91 -13.37
N THR A 400 -9.33 4.50 -14.59
CA THR A 400 -9.53 3.13 -15.06
C THR A 400 -8.61 2.15 -14.32
N GLU A 401 -7.34 2.51 -14.17
CA GLU A 401 -6.35 1.72 -13.44
C GLU A 401 -6.76 1.56 -11.97
N PHE A 402 -7.25 2.63 -11.36
CA PHE A 402 -7.73 2.63 -9.98
C PHE A 402 -8.96 1.73 -9.80
N ARG A 403 -9.93 1.78 -10.73
CA ARG A 403 -11.09 0.88 -10.75
C ARG A 403 -10.69 -0.59 -10.85
N GLU A 404 -9.71 -0.93 -11.71
CA GLU A 404 -9.21 -2.30 -11.85
C GLU A 404 -8.55 -2.78 -10.55
N HIS A 405 -7.79 -1.91 -9.89
CA HIS A 405 -7.14 -2.21 -8.62
C HIS A 405 -8.15 -2.48 -7.50
N LEU A 406 -9.30 -1.82 -7.52
CA LEU A 406 -10.36 -1.96 -6.51
C LEU A 406 -11.34 -3.12 -6.76
N GLY A 407 -11.13 -3.93 -7.79
CA GLY A 407 -11.99 -5.08 -8.07
C GLY A 407 -13.16 -4.81 -9.02
N GLY A 408 -13.11 -3.71 -9.77
CA GLY A 408 -13.99 -3.45 -10.92
C GLY A 408 -15.04 -2.35 -10.74
N GLU A 409 -15.33 -1.90 -9.52
CA GLU A 409 -16.14 -0.72 -9.26
C GLU A 409 -15.25 0.49 -8.97
N LEU A 410 -15.52 1.63 -9.64
CA LEU A 410 -14.82 2.87 -9.33
C LEU A 410 -15.29 3.37 -7.96
N THR A 411 -14.37 3.57 -7.03
CA THR A 411 -14.66 4.13 -5.71
C THR A 411 -13.64 5.20 -5.40
N ILE A 412 -14.06 6.46 -5.47
CA ILE A 412 -13.23 7.64 -5.22
C ILE A 412 -13.72 8.34 -3.97
N THR A 413 -12.81 8.61 -3.03
CA THR A 413 -13.12 9.45 -1.87
C THR A 413 -13.05 10.92 -2.29
N LEU A 414 -14.12 11.68 -2.03
CA LEU A 414 -14.20 13.13 -2.17
C LEU A 414 -14.56 13.76 -0.83
N LEU A 415 -14.44 15.09 -0.71
CA LEU A 415 -14.85 15.84 0.48
C LEU A 415 -16.26 16.38 0.33
N GLU A 416 -17.11 16.10 1.32
CA GLU A 416 -18.38 16.79 1.54
C GLU A 416 -18.19 18.00 2.48
N ALA A 417 -17.29 17.87 3.44
CA ALA A 417 -16.81 18.93 4.31
C ALA A 417 -15.39 18.57 4.80
N ILE A 418 -14.65 19.52 5.32
CA ILE A 418 -13.39 19.25 6.02
C ILE A 418 -13.68 18.36 7.23
N GLY A 419 -12.98 17.23 7.35
CA GLY A 419 -13.21 16.18 8.34
C GLY A 419 -14.26 15.15 7.93
N ARG A 420 -14.84 15.23 6.73
CA ARG A 420 -15.85 14.31 6.25
C ARG A 420 -15.67 13.97 4.77
N GLY A 421 -15.14 12.76 4.52
CA GLY A 421 -15.06 12.15 3.21
C GLY A 421 -16.35 11.42 2.85
N VAL A 422 -16.62 11.32 1.54
CA VAL A 422 -17.72 10.54 0.94
C VAL A 422 -17.21 9.80 -0.27
N GLU A 423 -17.68 8.58 -0.48
CA GLU A 423 -17.36 7.78 -1.66
C GLU A 423 -18.28 8.13 -2.82
N VAL A 424 -17.70 8.25 -4.02
CA VAL A 424 -18.43 8.42 -5.28
C VAL A 424 -17.98 7.34 -6.27
N HIS A 425 -18.92 6.87 -7.08
CA HIS A 425 -18.69 5.78 -8.02
C HIS A 425 -18.64 6.23 -9.48
N GLU A 426 -18.78 7.53 -9.70
CA GLU A 426 -18.70 8.15 -11.01
C GLU A 426 -17.93 9.48 -10.96
N MET A 427 -17.12 9.70 -12.00
CA MET A 427 -16.41 10.96 -12.21
C MET A 427 -16.75 11.55 -13.57
N HIS A 428 -17.24 12.78 -13.59
CA HIS A 428 -17.60 13.50 -14.82
C HIS A 428 -16.34 14.07 -15.47
N LEU A 429 -15.77 13.37 -16.45
CA LEU A 429 -14.48 13.70 -17.06
C LEU A 429 -14.34 15.16 -17.53
N PRO A 430 -15.30 15.79 -18.22
CA PRO A 430 -15.21 17.20 -18.57
C PRO A 430 -14.97 18.12 -17.36
N LYS A 431 -15.63 17.85 -16.21
CA LYS A 431 -15.43 18.64 -14.98
C LYS A 431 -14.05 18.37 -14.35
N VAL A 432 -13.51 17.16 -14.50
CA VAL A 432 -12.12 16.85 -14.08
C VAL A 432 -11.14 17.68 -14.92
N VAL A 433 -11.30 17.71 -16.25
CA VAL A 433 -10.47 18.51 -17.17
C VAL A 433 -10.52 20.00 -16.81
N GLU A 434 -11.71 20.55 -16.55
CA GLU A 434 -11.86 21.94 -16.13
C GLU A 434 -11.20 22.20 -14.75
N SER A 435 -11.18 21.20 -13.86
CA SER A 435 -10.47 21.31 -12.58
C SER A 435 -8.95 21.33 -12.75
N ILE A 436 -8.41 20.55 -13.70
CA ILE A 436 -7.00 20.59 -14.09
C ILE A 436 -6.62 21.97 -14.65
N GLN A 437 -7.45 22.53 -15.53
CA GLN A 437 -7.24 23.88 -16.07
C GLN A 437 -7.21 24.93 -14.93
N ARG A 438 -8.10 24.80 -13.96
CA ARG A 438 -8.14 25.69 -12.80
C ARG A 438 -6.89 25.58 -11.91
N LEU A 439 -6.33 24.39 -11.74
CA LEU A 439 -5.04 24.20 -11.08
C LEU A 439 -3.92 24.90 -11.83
N GLN A 440 -3.87 24.75 -13.13
CA GLN A 440 -2.89 25.44 -13.99
C GLN A 440 -2.96 26.97 -13.86
N GLU A 441 -4.18 27.54 -13.92
CA GLU A 441 -4.40 28.99 -13.74
C GLU A 441 -3.93 29.46 -12.35
N ARG A 442 -4.24 28.70 -11.28
CA ARG A 442 -3.82 29.00 -9.92
C ARG A 442 -2.30 28.98 -9.79
N HIS A 443 -1.64 27.97 -10.33
CA HIS A 443 -0.18 27.85 -10.35
C HIS A 443 0.46 29.05 -11.06
N ALA A 444 -0.02 29.41 -12.25
CA ALA A 444 0.49 30.55 -13.01
C ALA A 444 0.28 31.90 -12.28
N ALA A 445 -0.84 32.04 -11.57
CA ALA A 445 -1.11 33.23 -10.77
C ALA A 445 -0.18 33.35 -9.55
N ARG A 446 0.09 32.21 -8.90
CA ARG A 446 1.03 32.13 -7.76
C ARG A 446 2.46 32.46 -8.20
N ALA A 447 2.93 31.90 -9.30
CA ALA A 447 4.25 32.19 -9.86
C ALA A 447 4.45 33.69 -10.13
N ARG A 448 3.44 34.35 -10.73
CA ARG A 448 3.48 35.80 -10.97
C ARG A 448 3.57 36.64 -9.68
N LYS A 449 2.87 36.20 -8.61
CA LYS A 449 2.94 36.91 -7.32
C LYS A 449 4.32 36.79 -6.67
N ILE A 450 4.94 35.60 -6.74
CA ILE A 450 6.29 35.37 -6.18
C ILE A 450 7.32 36.28 -6.89
N VAL A 451 7.28 36.35 -8.22
CA VAL A 451 8.18 37.21 -9.00
C VAL A 451 7.97 38.70 -8.67
N ALA A 452 6.72 39.12 -8.47
CA ALA A 452 6.39 40.53 -8.15
C ALA A 452 6.82 40.94 -6.72
N VAL A 453 7.05 40.01 -5.80
CA VAL A 453 7.52 40.27 -4.42
C VAL A 453 9.05 40.21 -4.33
N ALA A 454 9.70 39.48 -5.23
CA ALA A 454 11.16 39.32 -5.26
C ALA A 454 11.89 40.40 -6.09
N GLY A 455 11.20 41.22 -6.88
CA GLY A 455 11.70 42.39 -7.64
C GLY A 455 11.26 43.68 -7.02
#